data_4ff5cf25876d7a3dbc3bbbc7d62b86b2
#
_entry.id   4ff5cf25876d7a3dbc3bbbc7d62b86b2
#
_cell.length_a   1.000
_cell.length_b   1.000
_cell.length_c   1.000
_cell.angle_alpha   90.00
_cell.angle_beta   90.00
_cell.angle_gamma   90.00
#
_symmetry.space_group_name_H-M   'P 1'
#
loop_
_entity.id
_entity.type
_entity.pdbx_description
1 polymer ?
#
loop_
_entity_poly.entity_id
_entity_poly.type
_entity_poly.pdbx_seq_one_letter_code
_entity_poly.pdbx_strand_id
1 'polypeptide(L)'
;MAFLLDTNILARLASAGDARYAVTTRAVATLHRRGEVLHITPQNLIEFRALATRPVAVNGLGFAAVDAEAKAADFEAEFPLLPDVPAVYPAWKLLVETLGVIGRQVHDARLVAVCHAHGVTHLLTFNVAHFNRLVTFGPPITVVDPVTV
;
A
#
# COMPACT_ATOMS: atom_id res chain seq x y z
N MET A 1 5.55 15.83 -2.15
CA MET A 1 4.19 15.31 -2.10
C MET A 1 4.16 14.12 -1.16
N ALA A 2 2.98 13.72 -0.68
CA ALA A 2 2.82 12.56 0.19
C ALA A 2 2.24 11.39 -0.59
N PHE A 3 2.87 10.24 -0.47
CA PHE A 3 2.47 8.98 -1.10
C PHE A 3 2.05 7.98 -0.03
N LEU A 4 1.03 7.19 -0.31
CA LEU A 4 0.76 5.95 0.40
C LEU A 4 1.25 4.78 -0.47
N LEU A 5 1.97 3.84 0.14
CA LEU A 5 2.39 2.61 -0.52
C LEU A 5 1.27 1.56 -0.41
N ASP A 6 0.96 0.90 -1.51
CA ASP A 6 0.13 -0.30 -1.47
C ASP A 6 0.94 -1.49 -0.93
N THR A 7 0.27 -2.46 -0.35
CA THR A 7 0.91 -3.67 0.23
C THR A 7 1.75 -4.42 -0.80
N ASN A 8 1.37 -4.42 -2.08
CA ASN A 8 2.17 -5.06 -3.13
C ASN A 8 3.56 -4.42 -3.30
N ILE A 9 3.74 -3.15 -2.98
CA ILE A 9 5.05 -2.49 -2.98
C ILE A 9 5.94 -3.10 -1.89
N LEU A 10 5.41 -3.25 -0.68
CA LEU A 10 6.15 -3.88 0.43
C LEU A 10 6.51 -5.33 0.11
N ALA A 11 5.59 -6.08 -0.49
CA ALA A 11 5.82 -7.46 -0.90
C ALA A 11 6.98 -7.58 -1.90
N ARG A 12 7.07 -6.67 -2.88
CA ARG A 12 8.16 -6.67 -3.86
C ARG A 12 9.49 -6.23 -3.25
N LEU A 13 9.49 -5.28 -2.32
CA LEU A 13 10.69 -4.86 -1.60
C LEU A 13 11.25 -5.96 -0.69
N ALA A 14 10.39 -6.86 -0.20
CA ALA A 14 10.77 -7.93 0.72
C ALA A 14 11.50 -9.10 0.05
N SER A 15 11.47 -9.21 -1.27
CA SER A 15 11.99 -10.37 -1.99
C SER A 15 12.89 -9.95 -3.16
N ALA A 16 14.21 -10.02 -2.96
CA ALA A 16 15.19 -9.68 -3.99
C ALA A 16 15.11 -10.59 -5.23
N GLY A 17 14.54 -11.77 -5.11
CA GLY A 17 14.31 -12.69 -6.23
C GLY A 17 13.04 -12.42 -7.04
N ASP A 18 12.21 -11.47 -6.61
CA ASP A 18 11.01 -11.10 -7.33
C ASP A 18 11.34 -10.33 -8.61
N ALA A 19 10.62 -10.63 -9.70
CA ALA A 19 10.83 -9.98 -11.00
C ALA A 19 10.62 -8.45 -10.97
N ARG A 20 9.83 -7.94 -10.04
CA ARG A 20 9.55 -6.51 -9.86
C ARG A 20 10.41 -5.84 -8.79
N TYR A 21 11.31 -6.57 -8.14
CA TYR A 21 12.15 -6.02 -7.08
C TYR A 21 12.96 -4.81 -7.54
N ALA A 22 13.66 -4.91 -8.67
CA ALA A 22 14.51 -3.84 -9.19
C ALA A 22 13.69 -2.58 -9.56
N VAL A 23 12.53 -2.75 -10.18
CA VAL A 23 11.62 -1.64 -10.53
C VAL A 23 11.12 -0.96 -9.27
N THR A 24 10.68 -1.73 -8.28
CA THR A 24 10.16 -1.21 -7.01
C THR A 24 11.21 -0.44 -6.24
N THR A 25 12.40 -1.02 -6.09
CA THR A 25 13.53 -0.38 -5.40
C THR A 25 13.93 0.92 -6.08
N ARG A 26 14.00 0.93 -7.42
CA ARG A 26 14.31 2.15 -8.19
C ARG A 26 13.24 3.23 -8.00
N ALA A 27 11.97 2.86 -8.05
CA ALA A 27 10.86 3.80 -7.86
C ALA A 27 10.90 4.45 -6.47
N VAL A 28 11.02 3.65 -5.41
CA VAL A 28 11.13 4.15 -4.03
C VAL A 28 12.33 5.07 -3.87
N ALA A 29 13.51 4.65 -4.33
CA ALA A 29 14.72 5.47 -4.26
C ALA A 29 14.58 6.78 -5.05
N THR A 30 13.91 6.76 -6.20
CA THR A 30 13.69 7.96 -7.01
C THR A 30 12.74 8.94 -6.30
N LEU A 31 11.65 8.45 -5.72
CA LEU A 31 10.72 9.29 -4.98
C LEU A 31 11.40 9.91 -3.74
N HIS A 32 12.20 9.15 -3.00
CA HIS A 32 12.98 9.68 -1.88
C HIS A 32 13.96 10.79 -2.33
N ARG A 33 14.67 10.58 -3.45
CA ARG A 33 15.58 11.62 -4.00
C ARG A 33 14.85 12.88 -4.44
N ARG A 34 13.57 12.77 -4.83
CA ARG A 34 12.72 13.93 -5.15
C ARG A 34 12.17 14.64 -3.91
N GLY A 35 12.47 14.13 -2.71
CA GLY A 35 11.96 14.68 -1.45
C GLY A 35 10.52 14.30 -1.15
N GLU A 36 9.99 13.27 -1.81
CA GLU A 36 8.65 12.78 -1.54
C GLU A 36 8.61 11.97 -0.25
N VAL A 37 7.52 12.07 0.49
CA VAL A 37 7.32 11.31 1.72
C VAL A 37 6.46 10.09 1.41
N LEU A 38 7.02 8.90 1.67
CA LEU A 38 6.34 7.62 1.43
C LEU A 38 5.82 7.07 2.74
N HIS A 39 4.51 6.84 2.82
CA HIS A 39 3.84 6.37 4.03
C HIS A 39 3.36 4.93 3.89
N ILE A 40 3.22 4.27 5.02
CA ILE A 40 2.52 2.99 5.18
C ILE A 40 1.43 3.10 6.23
N THR A 41 0.58 2.10 6.34
CA THR A 41 -0.52 2.02 7.31
C THR A 41 -0.43 0.74 8.13
N PRO A 42 -1.13 0.63 9.29
CA PRO A 42 -1.30 -0.64 9.98
C PRO A 42 -1.86 -1.74 9.07
N GLN A 43 -2.80 -1.42 8.19
CA GLN A 43 -3.34 -2.36 7.22
C GLN A 43 -2.25 -2.95 6.31
N ASN A 44 -1.34 -2.12 5.78
CA ASN A 44 -0.23 -2.60 4.95
C ASN A 44 0.63 -3.63 5.70
N LEU A 45 0.94 -3.38 6.96
CA LEU A 45 1.76 -4.27 7.77
C LEU A 45 1.06 -5.58 8.10
N ILE A 46 -0.25 -5.52 8.37
CA ILE A 46 -1.07 -6.71 8.62
C ILE A 46 -1.16 -7.56 7.34
N GLU A 47 -1.49 -6.97 6.22
CA GLU A 47 -1.57 -7.65 4.93
C GLU A 47 -0.22 -8.20 4.49
N PHE A 48 0.86 -7.45 4.71
CA PHE A 48 2.21 -7.91 4.42
C PHE A 48 2.57 -9.16 5.22
N ARG A 49 2.32 -9.18 6.53
CA ARG A 49 2.59 -10.36 7.36
C ARG A 49 1.80 -11.58 6.91
N ALA A 50 0.53 -11.40 6.54
CA ALA A 50 -0.30 -12.49 6.01
C ALA A 50 0.28 -13.05 4.70
N LEU A 51 0.70 -12.18 3.79
CA LEU A 51 1.31 -12.57 2.51
C LEU A 51 2.70 -13.20 2.74
N ALA A 52 3.55 -12.60 3.56
CA ALA A 52 4.91 -13.02 3.80
C ALA A 52 4.98 -14.42 4.42
N THR A 53 4.09 -14.75 5.35
CA THR A 53 4.06 -16.04 6.05
C THR A 53 3.26 -17.11 5.34
N ARG A 54 2.50 -16.76 4.29
CA ARG A 54 1.79 -17.73 3.47
C ARG A 54 2.78 -18.61 2.69
N PRO A 55 2.53 -19.93 2.53
CA PRO A 55 3.39 -20.80 1.74
C PRO A 55 3.55 -20.32 0.29
N VAL A 56 4.72 -20.53 -0.29
CA VAL A 56 5.00 -20.18 -1.71
C VAL A 56 4.02 -20.86 -2.64
N ALA A 57 3.60 -22.09 -2.36
CA ALA A 57 2.64 -22.85 -3.17
C ALA A 57 1.24 -22.20 -3.26
N VAL A 58 0.91 -21.27 -2.35
CA VAL A 58 -0.37 -20.55 -2.34
C VAL A 58 -0.16 -19.04 -2.44
N ASN A 59 0.79 -18.64 -3.26
CA ASN A 59 1.11 -17.23 -3.58
C ASN A 59 1.63 -16.41 -2.40
N GLY A 60 2.30 -17.06 -1.43
CA GLY A 60 2.97 -16.39 -0.34
C GLY A 60 4.48 -16.27 -0.58
N LEU A 61 5.18 -15.61 0.35
CA LEU A 61 6.64 -15.49 0.32
C LEU A 61 7.34 -16.63 1.08
N GLY A 62 6.59 -17.42 1.85
CA GLY A 62 7.13 -18.56 2.59
C GLY A 62 8.04 -18.19 3.76
N PHE A 63 7.93 -16.97 4.29
CA PHE A 63 8.74 -16.52 5.43
C PHE A 63 8.31 -17.23 6.72
N ALA A 64 9.28 -17.51 7.59
CA ALA A 64 8.98 -17.79 8.99
C ALA A 64 8.38 -16.53 9.65
N ALA A 65 7.57 -16.71 10.70
CA ALA A 65 6.96 -15.58 11.40
C ALA A 65 7.99 -14.57 11.90
N VAL A 66 9.12 -15.04 12.42
CA VAL A 66 10.22 -14.18 12.92
C VAL A 66 10.84 -13.32 11.80
N ASP A 67 10.96 -13.86 10.60
CA ASP A 67 11.53 -13.15 9.45
C ASP A 67 10.55 -12.12 8.91
N ALA A 68 9.27 -12.45 8.86
CA ALA A 68 8.22 -11.50 8.49
C ALA A 68 8.13 -10.34 9.49
N GLU A 69 8.25 -10.60 10.77
CA GLU A 69 8.27 -9.59 11.83
C GLU A 69 9.48 -8.65 11.68
N ALA A 70 10.68 -9.20 11.46
CA ALA A 70 11.89 -8.42 11.25
C ALA A 70 11.75 -7.50 10.02
N LYS A 71 11.20 -8.01 8.93
CA LYS A 71 10.97 -7.22 7.70
C LYS A 71 9.93 -6.13 7.89
N ALA A 72 8.85 -6.42 8.60
CA ALA A 72 7.85 -5.41 8.96
C ALA A 72 8.46 -4.29 9.80
N ALA A 73 9.34 -4.62 10.75
CA ALA A 73 10.06 -3.62 11.55
C ALA A 73 10.97 -2.73 10.68
N ASP A 74 11.63 -3.29 9.66
CA ASP A 74 12.41 -2.51 8.70
C ASP A 74 11.53 -1.50 7.96
N PHE A 75 10.35 -1.92 7.52
CA PHE A 75 9.40 -1.01 6.86
C PHE A 75 8.90 0.10 7.79
N GLU A 76 8.62 -0.21 9.06
CA GLU A 76 8.24 0.81 10.05
C GLU A 76 9.37 1.82 10.32
N ALA A 77 10.63 1.38 10.23
CA ALA A 77 11.78 2.26 10.40
C ALA A 77 12.01 3.15 9.17
N GLU A 78 11.68 2.65 7.97
CA GLU A 78 11.91 3.37 6.71
C GLU A 78 10.77 4.31 6.34
N PHE A 79 9.52 3.87 6.52
CA PHE A 79 8.33 4.59 6.06
C PHE A 79 7.48 5.09 7.24
N PRO A 80 7.22 6.40 7.34
CA PRO A 80 6.32 6.94 8.36
C PRO A 80 4.95 6.27 8.33
N LEU A 81 4.49 5.80 9.49
CA LEU A 81 3.20 5.16 9.65
C LEU A 81 2.09 6.20 9.75
N LEU A 82 1.07 6.07 8.91
CA LEU A 82 -0.20 6.79 9.06
C LEU A 82 -1.11 5.99 9.99
N PRO A 83 -1.39 6.48 11.19
CA PRO A 83 -2.21 5.73 12.14
C PRO A 83 -3.67 5.65 11.70
N ASP A 84 -4.36 4.64 12.18
CA ASP A 84 -5.80 4.59 12.08
C ASP A 84 -6.42 5.69 12.95
N VAL A 85 -7.07 6.65 12.29
CA VAL A 85 -7.77 7.75 12.97
C VAL A 85 -9.28 7.56 12.85
N PRO A 86 -10.10 8.16 13.74
CA PRO A 86 -11.57 7.99 13.71
C PRO A 86 -12.23 8.31 12.36
N ALA A 87 -11.62 9.19 11.56
CA ALA A 87 -12.14 9.58 10.25
C ALA A 87 -12.04 8.48 9.17
N VAL A 88 -11.19 7.47 9.35
CA VAL A 88 -10.96 6.42 8.33
C VAL A 88 -12.20 5.58 8.08
N TYR A 89 -12.84 5.07 9.12
CA TYR A 89 -14.00 4.19 8.96
C TYR A 89 -15.20 4.89 8.29
N PRO A 90 -15.62 6.09 8.70
CA PRO A 90 -16.69 6.81 8.02
C PRO A 90 -16.38 7.13 6.55
N ALA A 91 -15.13 7.52 6.25
CA ALA A 91 -14.69 7.78 4.88
C ALA A 91 -14.75 6.51 4.02
N TRP A 92 -14.27 5.38 4.56
CA TRP A 92 -14.35 4.09 3.90
C TRP A 92 -15.79 3.65 3.65
N LYS A 93 -16.65 3.76 4.65
CA LYS A 93 -18.05 3.38 4.56
C LYS A 93 -18.77 4.16 3.45
N LEU A 94 -18.58 5.48 3.42
CA LEU A 94 -19.17 6.34 2.41
C LEU A 94 -18.70 5.98 1.00
N LEU A 95 -17.40 5.72 0.83
CA LEU A 95 -16.81 5.34 -0.45
C LEU A 95 -17.36 4.01 -0.96
N VAL A 96 -17.39 3.00 -0.09
CA VAL A 96 -17.87 1.65 -0.42
C VAL A 96 -19.36 1.66 -0.79
N GLU A 97 -20.17 2.36 -0.02
CA GLU A 97 -21.60 2.50 -0.29
C GLU A 97 -21.87 3.27 -1.59
N THR A 98 -21.16 4.38 -1.80
CA THR A 98 -21.36 5.24 -2.99
C THR A 98 -20.98 4.53 -4.29
N LEU A 99 -19.83 3.81 -4.29
CA LEU A 99 -19.34 3.13 -5.47
C LEU A 99 -19.82 1.68 -5.60
N GLY A 100 -20.54 1.15 -4.61
CA GLY A 100 -20.97 -0.25 -4.60
C GLY A 100 -19.79 -1.22 -4.64
N VAL A 101 -18.77 -0.97 -3.83
CA VAL A 101 -17.56 -1.81 -3.78
C VAL A 101 -17.86 -3.14 -3.12
N ILE A 102 -17.41 -4.24 -3.74
CA ILE A 102 -17.66 -5.61 -3.27
C ILE A 102 -16.37 -6.42 -3.19
N GLY A 103 -16.41 -7.51 -2.40
CA GLY A 103 -15.33 -8.48 -2.32
C GLY A 103 -14.04 -7.86 -1.80
N ARG A 104 -12.91 -8.31 -2.33
CA ARG A 104 -11.57 -7.92 -1.87
C ARG A 104 -11.25 -6.45 -2.08
N GLN A 105 -11.92 -5.78 -3.01
CA GLN A 105 -11.72 -4.35 -3.25
C GLN A 105 -12.13 -3.46 -2.08
N VAL A 106 -12.90 -3.96 -1.11
CA VAL A 106 -13.20 -3.21 0.12
C VAL A 106 -11.94 -2.89 0.93
N HIS A 107 -10.91 -3.71 0.84
CA HIS A 107 -9.60 -3.46 1.48
C HIS A 107 -8.81 -2.39 0.72
N ASP A 108 -8.84 -2.40 -0.61
CA ASP A 108 -8.24 -1.34 -1.44
C ASP A 108 -8.94 0.00 -1.18
N ALA A 109 -10.27 -0.01 -1.07
CA ALA A 109 -11.06 1.17 -0.72
C ALA A 109 -10.65 1.75 0.65
N ARG A 110 -10.22 0.90 1.60
CA ARG A 110 -9.77 1.38 2.91
C ARG A 110 -8.45 2.16 2.81
N LEU A 111 -7.53 1.76 1.93
CA LEU A 111 -6.31 2.55 1.66
C LEU A 111 -6.66 3.92 1.08
N VAL A 112 -7.63 3.99 0.18
CA VAL A 112 -8.12 5.27 -0.35
C VAL A 112 -8.72 6.13 0.77
N ALA A 113 -9.51 5.53 1.66
CA ALA A 113 -10.07 6.24 2.81
C ALA A 113 -9.00 6.77 3.77
N VAL A 114 -7.91 6.04 3.97
CA VAL A 114 -6.75 6.53 4.74
C VAL A 114 -6.11 7.74 4.06
N CYS A 115 -5.94 7.69 2.73
CA CYS A 115 -5.45 8.86 1.98
C CYS A 115 -6.34 10.08 2.21
N HIS A 116 -7.66 9.92 2.13
CA HIS A 116 -8.60 11.01 2.37
C HIS A 116 -8.49 11.57 3.80
N ALA A 117 -8.43 10.67 4.81
CA ALA A 117 -8.38 11.06 6.22
C ALA A 117 -7.08 11.81 6.58
N HIS A 118 -5.98 11.52 5.89
CA HIS A 118 -4.67 12.11 6.15
C HIS A 118 -4.22 13.15 5.12
N GLY A 119 -5.04 13.45 4.10
CA GLY A 119 -4.68 14.40 3.06
C GLY A 119 -3.55 13.93 2.15
N VAL A 120 -3.39 12.62 2.00
CA VAL A 120 -2.39 12.03 1.09
C VAL A 120 -2.92 12.07 -0.35
N THR A 121 -2.11 12.56 -1.27
CA THR A 121 -2.53 12.86 -2.64
C THR A 121 -2.08 11.86 -3.69
N HIS A 122 -1.22 10.91 -3.32
CA HIS A 122 -0.65 9.93 -4.24
C HIS A 122 -0.70 8.52 -3.65
N LEU A 123 -0.96 7.53 -4.48
CA LEU A 123 -0.94 6.10 -4.12
C LEU A 123 -0.01 5.37 -5.08
N LEU A 124 1.04 4.74 -4.56
CA LEU A 124 1.98 3.94 -5.35
C LEU A 124 1.54 2.48 -5.33
N THR A 125 1.22 1.93 -6.51
CA THR A 125 0.72 0.55 -6.64
C THR A 125 0.98 -0.02 -8.02
N PHE A 126 1.21 -1.33 -8.10
CA PHE A 126 1.18 -2.06 -9.37
C PHE A 126 -0.24 -2.38 -9.87
N ASN A 127 -1.24 -2.27 -9.00
CA ASN A 127 -2.63 -2.57 -9.31
C ASN A 127 -3.43 -1.31 -9.68
N VAL A 128 -2.89 -0.50 -10.59
CA VAL A 128 -3.49 0.78 -10.99
C VAL A 128 -4.97 0.65 -11.36
N ALA A 129 -5.32 -0.39 -12.12
CA ALA A 129 -6.69 -0.62 -12.56
C ALA A 129 -7.69 -0.81 -11.39
N HIS A 130 -7.25 -1.44 -10.29
CA HIS A 130 -8.09 -1.63 -9.11
C HIS A 130 -8.43 -0.31 -8.43
N PHE A 131 -7.50 0.63 -8.40
CA PHE A 131 -7.66 1.90 -7.70
C PHE A 131 -8.31 2.99 -8.55
N ASN A 132 -8.19 2.93 -9.88
CA ASN A 132 -8.72 3.98 -10.76
C ASN A 132 -10.21 4.28 -10.52
N ARG A 133 -11.03 3.27 -10.29
CA ARG A 133 -12.44 3.45 -9.95
C ARG A 133 -12.61 4.04 -8.55
N LEU A 134 -11.83 3.58 -7.59
CA LEU A 134 -11.96 3.96 -6.18
C LEU A 134 -11.60 5.43 -5.93
N VAL A 135 -10.68 5.99 -6.73
CA VAL A 135 -10.24 7.38 -6.58
C VAL A 135 -11.12 8.38 -7.35
N THR A 136 -12.18 7.92 -7.98
CA THR A 136 -13.16 8.81 -8.65
C THR A 136 -14.06 9.56 -7.67
N PHE A 137 -14.11 9.12 -6.43
CA PHE A 137 -14.93 9.69 -5.37
C PHE A 137 -14.06 10.31 -4.28
N GLY A 138 -14.45 11.50 -3.81
CA GLY A 138 -13.78 12.21 -2.74
C GLY A 138 -12.60 13.09 -3.20
N PRO A 139 -11.70 13.47 -2.28
CA PRO A 139 -10.52 14.26 -2.61
C PRO A 139 -9.65 13.59 -3.66
N PRO A 140 -9.06 14.36 -4.60
CA PRO A 140 -8.27 13.79 -5.69
C PRO A 140 -7.05 13.02 -5.18
N ILE A 141 -6.87 11.80 -5.71
CA ILE A 141 -5.69 10.97 -5.49
C ILE A 141 -5.15 10.55 -6.85
N THR A 142 -3.86 10.76 -7.04
CA THR A 142 -3.13 10.28 -8.21
C THR A 142 -2.62 8.86 -7.96
N VAL A 143 -3.07 7.92 -8.78
CA VAL A 143 -2.56 6.54 -8.73
C VAL A 143 -1.32 6.44 -9.60
N VAL A 144 -0.21 5.98 -9.03
CA VAL A 144 1.11 5.94 -9.68
C VAL A 144 1.59 4.51 -9.80
N ASP A 145 1.94 4.10 -11.02
CA ASP A 145 2.60 2.83 -11.28
C ASP A 145 4.11 2.98 -11.05
N PRO A 146 4.75 2.11 -10.25
CA PRO A 146 6.21 2.14 -10.06
C PRO A 146 7.02 2.11 -11.36
N VAL A 147 6.48 1.52 -12.42
CA VAL A 147 7.16 1.47 -13.73
C VAL A 147 7.34 2.87 -14.34
N THR A 148 6.47 3.80 -13.99
CA THR A 148 6.46 5.17 -14.56
C THR A 148 7.24 6.20 -13.76
N VAL A 149 7.82 5.83 -12.62
CA VAL A 149 8.55 6.73 -11.71
C VAL A 149 9.93 7.12 -12.23
#